data_8774f8e1e0fe94a0c4ce2b6ec95ad5dc
#
_entry.id   8774f8e1e0fe94a0c4ce2b6ec95ad5dc
#
_cell.length_a   1.000
_cell.length_b   1.000
_cell.length_c   1.000
_cell.angle_alpha   90.00
_cell.angle_beta   90.00
_cell.angle_gamma   90.00
#
_symmetry.space_group_name_H-M   'P 1'
#
loop_
_entity.id
_entity.type
_entity.pdbx_description
1 polymer ?
#
loop_
_entity_poly.entity_id
_entity_poly.type
_entity_poly.pdbx_seq_one_letter_code
_entity_poly.pdbx_strand_id
1 'polypeptide(L)'
;MALKHATITPIPNNEPDAVPALWNTRYTEIDENFVDLDQRQSATELEITNAKGGKSSINARLSLVESSVESLSPEFQDELTAAIKYALDQAGVANRSVRALKQQIQQEGEVLIENRGVVSGCTVAKSITAARNLNLAAGVCFANGRGYSVASGDNMASVPSNISAGSASVVAYLYLAANGWKMAVTAIGQAVPVGAIRIYNITIPAGSTDLTDPNLTNVTITSVRRVEVGYPQYLDSPVNQFVSINNLSANDYRVDIDVVSADGAPCDRKALNIVSRATNGFTFELASAADNVLVRYRISKLNN
;
A
#
# COMPACT_ATOMS: atom_id res chain seq x y z
N MET A 1 -25.14 11.58 -17.29
CA MET A 1 -24.17 11.02 -18.27
C MET A 1 -23.26 10.07 -17.53
N ALA A 2 -22.98 8.88 -18.09
CA ALA A 2 -22.06 7.91 -17.50
C ALA A 2 -20.59 8.34 -17.75
N LEU A 3 -19.65 7.90 -16.91
CA LEU A 3 -18.23 8.05 -17.16
C LEU A 3 -17.81 7.26 -18.41
N LYS A 4 -16.68 7.59 -19.02
CA LYS A 4 -16.12 6.88 -20.19
C LYS A 4 -15.95 5.38 -19.88
N HIS A 5 -15.46 5.06 -18.68
CA HIS A 5 -15.41 3.72 -18.14
C HIS A 5 -16.33 3.63 -16.92
N ALA A 6 -17.56 3.17 -17.11
CA ALA A 6 -18.55 3.02 -16.04
C ALA A 6 -18.16 1.93 -15.02
N THR A 7 -17.38 0.96 -15.46
CA THR A 7 -16.77 -0.09 -14.62
C THR A 7 -15.28 -0.14 -14.91
N ILE A 8 -14.47 -0.02 -13.87
CA ILE A 8 -13.02 -0.23 -13.96
C ILE A 8 -12.76 -1.73 -14.11
N THR A 9 -11.83 -2.10 -14.99
CA THR A 9 -11.48 -3.51 -15.24
C THR A 9 -11.15 -4.25 -13.95
N PRO A 10 -11.88 -5.33 -13.60
CA PRO A 10 -11.59 -6.10 -12.38
C PRO A 10 -10.25 -6.81 -12.50
N ILE A 11 -9.54 -6.98 -11.38
CA ILE A 11 -8.34 -7.82 -11.33
C ILE A 11 -8.79 -9.28 -11.20
N PRO A 12 -8.36 -10.19 -12.10
CA PRO A 12 -8.65 -11.61 -11.96
C PRO A 12 -7.96 -12.19 -10.72
N ASN A 13 -8.67 -13.03 -9.96
CA ASN A 13 -8.24 -13.53 -8.66
C ASN A 13 -7.04 -14.51 -8.69
N ASN A 14 -6.42 -14.85 -9.84
CA ASN A 14 -5.50 -15.99 -9.93
C ASN A 14 -4.29 -15.83 -10.87
N GLU A 15 -3.85 -14.62 -11.21
CA GLU A 15 -2.64 -14.48 -12.05
C GLU A 15 -1.62 -13.52 -11.42
N PRO A 16 -0.60 -14.04 -10.71
CA PRO A 16 0.44 -13.23 -10.09
C PRO A 16 1.36 -12.52 -11.10
N ASP A 17 1.49 -13.04 -12.32
CA ASP A 17 2.40 -12.48 -13.34
C ASP A 17 1.78 -11.40 -14.24
N ALA A 18 0.48 -11.25 -14.21
CA ALA A 18 -0.25 -10.23 -15.00
C ALA A 18 -0.40 -8.88 -14.26
N VAL A 19 0.10 -8.77 -13.04
CA VAL A 19 -0.09 -7.62 -12.16
C VAL A 19 0.34 -6.28 -12.77
N PRO A 20 1.52 -6.12 -13.41
CA PRO A 20 1.92 -4.83 -13.98
C PRO A 20 1.04 -4.37 -15.15
N ALA A 21 0.65 -5.29 -16.04
CA ALA A 21 -0.17 -4.96 -17.20
C ALA A 21 -1.60 -4.59 -16.78
N LEU A 22 -2.20 -5.31 -15.83
CA LEU A 22 -3.52 -5.02 -15.26
C LEU A 22 -3.54 -3.71 -14.48
N TRP A 23 -2.50 -3.42 -13.71
CA TRP A 23 -2.36 -2.15 -13.03
C TRP A 23 -2.24 -1.00 -14.02
N ASN A 24 -1.42 -1.14 -15.08
CA ASN A 24 -1.31 -0.15 -16.12
C ASN A 24 -2.66 0.09 -16.82
N THR A 25 -3.44 -0.97 -17.10
CA THR A 25 -4.79 -0.84 -17.66
C THR A 25 -5.71 -0.05 -16.72
N ARG A 26 -5.72 -0.37 -15.43
CA ARG A 26 -6.54 0.35 -14.44
C ARG A 26 -6.14 1.81 -14.28
N TYR A 27 -4.83 2.09 -14.25
CA TYR A 27 -4.36 3.48 -14.20
C TYR A 27 -4.78 4.24 -15.46
N THR A 28 -4.70 3.61 -16.63
CA THR A 28 -5.17 4.22 -17.88
C THR A 28 -6.68 4.48 -17.83
N GLU A 29 -7.49 3.53 -17.37
CA GLU A 29 -8.95 3.70 -17.22
C GLU A 29 -9.30 4.81 -16.23
N ILE A 30 -8.55 4.92 -15.13
CA ILE A 30 -8.70 5.99 -14.14
C ILE A 30 -8.33 7.34 -14.76
N ASP A 31 -7.17 7.44 -15.43
CA ASP A 31 -6.72 8.66 -16.09
C ASP A 31 -7.70 9.10 -17.16
N GLU A 32 -8.22 8.16 -17.98
CA GLU A 32 -9.23 8.46 -18.98
C GLU A 32 -10.55 8.97 -18.38
N ASN A 33 -10.94 8.45 -17.21
CA ASN A 33 -12.07 8.98 -16.46
C ASN A 33 -11.82 10.39 -15.91
N PHE A 34 -10.60 10.68 -15.45
CA PHE A 34 -10.23 12.04 -15.05
C PHE A 34 -10.22 13.01 -16.23
N VAL A 35 -9.69 12.60 -17.37
CA VAL A 35 -9.72 13.40 -18.60
C VAL A 35 -11.16 13.67 -19.05
N ASP A 36 -12.05 12.65 -18.99
CA ASP A 36 -13.47 12.80 -19.31
C ASP A 36 -14.17 13.78 -18.35
N LEU A 37 -13.85 13.70 -17.05
CA LEU A 37 -14.38 14.64 -16.05
C LEU A 37 -13.89 16.08 -16.28
N ASP A 38 -12.62 16.27 -16.63
CA ASP A 38 -12.03 17.57 -16.92
C ASP A 38 -12.64 18.18 -18.20
N GLN A 39 -12.85 17.34 -19.24
CA GLN A 39 -13.54 17.76 -20.45
C GLN A 39 -14.99 18.18 -20.18
N ARG A 40 -15.71 17.45 -19.33
CA ARG A 40 -17.08 17.82 -18.93
C ARG A 40 -17.11 19.09 -18.10
N GLN A 41 -16.13 19.28 -17.20
CA GLN A 41 -15.98 20.52 -16.46
C GLN A 41 -15.74 21.70 -17.40
N SER A 42 -14.82 21.55 -18.36
CA SER A 42 -14.51 22.56 -19.35
C SER A 42 -15.74 22.90 -20.22
N ALA A 43 -16.52 21.88 -20.61
CA ALA A 43 -17.77 22.08 -21.33
C ALA A 43 -18.79 22.86 -20.49
N THR A 44 -18.93 22.52 -19.20
CA THR A 44 -19.83 23.25 -18.28
C THR A 44 -19.38 24.69 -18.05
N GLU A 45 -18.08 24.94 -17.94
CA GLU A 45 -17.51 26.29 -17.81
C GLU A 45 -17.74 27.11 -19.08
N LEU A 46 -17.65 26.46 -20.25
CA LEU A 46 -17.98 27.09 -21.53
C LEU A 46 -19.47 27.42 -21.62
N GLU A 47 -20.36 26.51 -21.21
CA GLU A 47 -21.80 26.77 -21.14
C GLU A 47 -22.14 27.93 -20.20
N ILE A 48 -21.50 27.99 -19.01
CA ILE A 48 -21.65 29.13 -18.08
C ILE A 48 -21.14 30.43 -18.73
N THR A 49 -20.01 30.37 -19.43
CA THR A 49 -19.45 31.54 -20.14
C THR A 49 -20.37 32.00 -21.24
N ASN A 50 -20.91 31.06 -22.02
CA ASN A 50 -21.90 31.36 -23.08
C ASN A 50 -23.21 31.91 -22.46
N ALA A 51 -23.63 31.34 -21.31
CA ALA A 51 -24.79 31.83 -20.58
C ALA A 51 -24.63 33.28 -20.05
N LYS A 52 -23.40 33.73 -19.82
CA LYS A 52 -23.10 35.12 -19.47
C LYS A 52 -23.25 36.07 -20.70
N GLY A 53 -23.14 35.57 -21.93
CA GLY A 53 -23.33 36.36 -23.12
C GLY A 53 -22.41 37.58 -23.23
N GLY A 54 -21.12 37.42 -22.89
CA GLY A 54 -20.15 38.51 -22.87
C GLY A 54 -20.23 39.48 -21.70
N LYS A 55 -21.06 39.19 -20.68
CA LYS A 55 -21.16 40.01 -19.48
C LYS A 55 -20.25 39.51 -18.38
N SER A 56 -19.88 40.37 -17.44
CA SER A 56 -18.98 40.02 -16.32
C SER A 56 -19.55 38.96 -15.39
N SER A 57 -20.87 38.86 -15.28
CA SER A 57 -21.57 37.86 -14.47
C SER A 57 -22.93 37.50 -15.06
N ILE A 58 -23.53 36.39 -14.62
CA ILE A 58 -24.89 36.00 -14.94
C ILE A 58 -25.87 37.10 -14.40
N ASN A 59 -25.58 37.67 -13.24
CA ASN A 59 -26.41 38.76 -12.68
C ASN A 59 -26.37 39.99 -13.57
N ALA A 60 -25.22 40.38 -14.12
CA ALA A 60 -25.12 41.50 -15.04
C ALA A 60 -25.89 41.26 -16.35
N ARG A 61 -25.98 40.01 -16.80
CA ARG A 61 -26.83 39.62 -17.92
C ARG A 61 -28.31 39.63 -17.54
N LEU A 62 -28.63 39.16 -16.33
CA LEU A 62 -29.95 39.10 -15.80
C LEU A 62 -30.55 40.53 -15.69
N SER A 63 -29.82 41.49 -15.11
CA SER A 63 -30.26 42.88 -14.99
C SER A 63 -30.51 43.53 -16.36
N LEU A 64 -29.76 43.18 -17.39
CA LEU A 64 -30.01 43.63 -18.73
C LEU A 64 -31.28 43.03 -19.37
N VAL A 65 -31.53 41.75 -19.08
CA VAL A 65 -32.75 41.06 -19.50
C VAL A 65 -33.95 41.64 -18.76
N GLU A 66 -33.84 41.87 -17.44
CA GLU A 66 -34.86 42.50 -16.62
C GLU A 66 -35.25 43.88 -17.18
N SER A 67 -34.26 44.72 -17.49
CA SER A 67 -34.53 46.05 -18.06
C SER A 67 -35.16 45.98 -19.44
N SER A 68 -34.84 44.92 -20.23
CA SER A 68 -35.46 44.69 -21.54
C SER A 68 -36.89 44.15 -21.42
N VAL A 69 -37.19 43.44 -20.35
CA VAL A 69 -38.49 42.82 -20.07
C VAL A 69 -39.50 43.82 -19.49
N GLU A 70 -39.04 44.89 -18.83
CA GLU A 70 -39.90 45.98 -18.35
C GLU A 70 -40.71 46.64 -19.47
N SER A 71 -40.27 46.45 -20.73
CA SER A 71 -40.99 46.95 -21.92
C SER A 71 -41.99 45.92 -22.53
N LEU A 72 -42.09 44.71 -21.95
CA LEU A 72 -42.96 43.66 -22.46
C LEU A 72 -44.24 43.54 -21.63
N SER A 73 -45.27 42.82 -22.15
CA SER A 73 -46.50 42.64 -21.42
C SER A 73 -46.27 41.90 -20.06
N PRO A 74 -47.06 42.18 -19.04
CA PRO A 74 -46.90 41.55 -17.70
C PRO A 74 -46.91 40.03 -17.75
N GLU A 75 -47.70 39.40 -18.59
CA GLU A 75 -47.79 37.94 -18.76
C GLU A 75 -46.48 37.33 -19.29
N PHE A 76 -45.83 38.03 -20.24
CA PHE A 76 -44.53 37.56 -20.75
C PHE A 76 -43.40 37.77 -19.76
N GLN A 77 -43.51 38.81 -18.89
CA GLN A 77 -42.57 39.07 -17.81
C GLN A 77 -42.58 37.93 -16.78
N ASP A 78 -43.77 37.43 -16.43
CA ASP A 78 -43.92 36.37 -15.44
C ASP A 78 -43.39 35.00 -15.98
N GLU A 79 -43.66 34.66 -17.25
CA GLU A 79 -43.14 33.47 -17.87
C GLU A 79 -41.60 33.49 -17.98
N LEU A 80 -41.02 34.63 -18.35
CA LEU A 80 -39.58 34.79 -18.48
C LEU A 80 -38.89 34.72 -17.12
N THR A 81 -39.48 35.34 -16.07
CA THR A 81 -38.98 35.27 -14.71
C THR A 81 -38.99 33.84 -14.17
N ALA A 82 -40.07 33.09 -14.43
CA ALA A 82 -40.14 31.67 -14.05
C ALA A 82 -39.08 30.81 -14.75
N ALA A 83 -38.86 31.02 -16.05
CA ALA A 83 -37.84 30.31 -16.81
C ALA A 83 -36.41 30.61 -16.34
N ILE A 84 -36.10 31.85 -16.03
CA ILE A 84 -34.81 32.31 -15.49
C ILE A 84 -34.57 31.69 -14.11
N LYS A 85 -35.58 31.71 -13.24
CA LYS A 85 -35.49 31.10 -11.92
C LYS A 85 -35.22 29.59 -12.01
N TYR A 86 -35.91 28.90 -12.90
CA TYR A 86 -35.68 27.48 -13.12
C TYR A 86 -34.24 27.21 -13.59
N ALA A 87 -33.72 27.99 -14.57
CA ALA A 87 -32.35 27.84 -15.07
C ALA A 87 -31.30 28.12 -13.98
N LEU A 88 -31.52 29.11 -13.12
CA LEU A 88 -30.64 29.42 -11.98
C LEU A 88 -30.66 28.31 -10.93
N ASP A 89 -31.83 27.72 -10.64
CA ASP A 89 -31.94 26.59 -9.72
C ASP A 89 -31.21 25.35 -10.25
N GLN A 90 -31.32 25.04 -11.54
CA GLN A 90 -30.58 23.94 -12.18
C GLN A 90 -29.07 24.19 -12.16
N ALA A 91 -28.61 25.39 -12.45
CA ALA A 91 -27.21 25.77 -12.34
C ALA A 91 -26.68 25.65 -10.91
N GLY A 92 -27.49 26.01 -9.92
CA GLY A 92 -27.19 25.87 -8.51
C GLY A 92 -27.09 24.41 -8.05
N VAL A 93 -27.93 23.51 -8.57
CA VAL A 93 -27.87 22.07 -8.32
C VAL A 93 -26.63 21.46 -8.94
N ALA A 94 -26.33 21.79 -10.20
CA ALA A 94 -25.12 21.32 -10.88
C ALA A 94 -23.85 21.76 -10.16
N ASN A 95 -23.78 23.01 -9.70
CA ASN A 95 -22.62 23.52 -8.97
C ASN A 95 -22.43 22.88 -7.60
N ARG A 96 -23.53 22.54 -6.89
CA ARG A 96 -23.46 21.75 -5.65
C ARG A 96 -22.97 20.33 -5.89
N SER A 97 -23.40 19.69 -6.95
CA SER A 97 -22.96 18.34 -7.33
C SER A 97 -21.48 18.29 -7.70
N VAL A 98 -20.99 19.27 -8.47
CA VAL A 98 -19.57 19.42 -8.80
C VAL A 98 -18.72 19.69 -7.56
N ARG A 99 -19.19 20.53 -6.64
CA ARG A 99 -18.51 20.77 -5.37
C ARG A 99 -18.45 19.50 -4.52
N ALA A 100 -19.52 18.74 -4.44
CA ALA A 100 -19.56 17.48 -3.70
C ALA A 100 -18.57 16.45 -4.28
N LEU A 101 -18.47 16.34 -5.60
CA LEU A 101 -17.48 15.48 -6.28
C LEU A 101 -16.04 15.96 -6.06
N LYS A 102 -15.79 17.26 -6.11
CA LYS A 102 -14.45 17.84 -5.82
C LYS A 102 -14.06 17.74 -4.35
N GLN A 103 -15.01 17.52 -3.44
CA GLN A 103 -14.78 17.45 -1.99
C GLN A 103 -14.45 16.03 -1.51
N GLN A 104 -14.55 15.01 -2.36
CA GLN A 104 -14.31 13.64 -1.95
C GLN A 104 -13.06 13.09 -2.65
N ILE A 105 -11.97 12.99 -1.90
CA ILE A 105 -10.79 12.25 -2.33
C ILE A 105 -10.99 10.79 -1.92
N GLN A 106 -10.91 9.88 -2.87
CA GLN A 106 -10.91 8.44 -2.62
C GLN A 106 -9.62 7.84 -3.16
N GLN A 107 -8.97 7.01 -2.36
CA GLN A 107 -7.83 6.21 -2.75
C GLN A 107 -8.07 4.78 -2.25
N GLU A 108 -7.82 3.82 -3.12
CA GLU A 108 -7.99 2.39 -2.81
C GLU A 108 -6.70 1.66 -3.17
N GLY A 109 -6.47 0.55 -2.49
CA GLY A 109 -5.35 -0.32 -2.80
C GLY A 109 -5.37 -1.59 -1.98
N GLU A 110 -4.39 -2.44 -2.25
CA GLU A 110 -4.18 -3.67 -1.52
C GLU A 110 -2.74 -3.70 -1.00
N VAL A 111 -2.55 -4.34 0.14
CA VAL A 111 -1.24 -4.56 0.74
C VAL A 111 -1.17 -5.98 1.30
N LEU A 112 -0.07 -6.66 1.00
CA LEU A 112 0.22 -7.98 1.54
C LEU A 112 1.07 -7.84 2.80
N ILE A 113 0.63 -8.46 3.90
CA ILE A 113 1.37 -8.50 5.16
C ILE A 113 1.97 -9.88 5.32
N GLU A 114 3.28 -9.94 5.47
CA GLU A 114 3.98 -11.14 5.85
C GLU A 114 4.20 -11.15 7.37
N ASN A 115 3.58 -12.11 8.05
CA ASN A 115 3.68 -12.29 9.51
C ASN A 115 4.51 -13.54 9.81
N ARG A 116 5.84 -13.40 9.72
CA ARG A 116 6.80 -14.49 9.86
C ARG A 116 7.83 -14.18 10.91
N GLY A 117 8.35 -15.22 11.54
CA GLY A 117 9.37 -15.07 12.57
C GLY A 117 9.77 -16.38 13.21
N VAL A 118 10.27 -16.28 14.43
CA VAL A 118 10.77 -17.38 15.24
C VAL A 118 9.97 -17.43 16.53
N VAL A 119 9.53 -18.61 16.93
CA VAL A 119 8.90 -18.83 18.25
C VAL A 119 9.99 -19.02 19.31
N SER A 120 11.01 -19.85 18.99
CA SER A 120 12.11 -20.14 19.90
C SER A 120 13.33 -20.65 19.13
N GLY A 121 14.50 -20.59 19.74
CA GLY A 121 15.75 -21.12 19.17
C GLY A 121 16.16 -20.44 17.85
N CYS A 122 16.58 -21.20 16.86
CA CYS A 122 17.09 -20.74 15.57
C CYS A 122 18.25 -19.73 15.72
N THR A 123 19.10 -19.93 16.73
CA THR A 123 20.29 -19.10 16.92
C THR A 123 21.39 -19.52 15.96
N VAL A 124 22.17 -18.54 15.51
CA VAL A 124 23.29 -18.76 14.58
C VAL A 124 24.59 -18.52 15.31
N ALA A 125 25.55 -19.42 15.10
CA ALA A 125 26.92 -19.31 15.56
C ALA A 125 27.90 -19.51 14.41
N LYS A 126 29.11 -18.96 14.52
CA LYS A 126 30.20 -19.22 13.58
C LYS A 126 30.65 -20.67 13.72
N SER A 127 30.90 -21.35 12.61
CA SER A 127 31.47 -22.70 12.64
C SER A 127 32.94 -22.65 13.06
N ILE A 128 33.36 -23.72 13.76
CA ILE A 128 34.76 -23.95 14.10
C ILE A 128 35.30 -25.17 13.34
N THR A 129 34.47 -25.85 12.54
CA THR A 129 34.81 -27.10 11.82
C THR A 129 34.93 -26.90 10.31
N ALA A 130 34.34 -25.84 9.77
CA ALA A 130 34.46 -25.50 8.36
C ALA A 130 34.64 -23.99 8.17
N ALA A 131 35.53 -23.64 7.24
CA ALA A 131 35.85 -22.26 6.91
C ALA A 131 34.60 -21.52 6.43
N ARG A 132 34.43 -20.31 6.98
CA ARG A 132 33.37 -19.32 6.63
C ARG A 132 31.96 -19.90 6.67
N ASN A 133 31.72 -20.86 7.52
CA ASN A 133 30.39 -21.46 7.68
C ASN A 133 29.72 -21.04 8.99
N LEU A 134 28.41 -21.21 9.02
CA LEU A 134 27.54 -20.94 10.14
C LEU A 134 26.81 -22.20 10.56
N ASN A 135 26.69 -22.37 11.88
CA ASN A 135 25.89 -23.39 12.50
C ASN A 135 24.52 -22.80 12.90
N LEU A 136 23.49 -23.60 12.81
CA LEU A 136 22.13 -23.28 13.24
C LEU A 136 21.74 -24.14 14.43
N ALA A 137 21.30 -23.53 15.51
CA ALA A 137 20.67 -24.26 16.62
C ALA A 137 19.22 -24.63 16.28
N ALA A 138 18.74 -25.74 16.83
CA ALA A 138 17.34 -26.13 16.68
C ALA A 138 16.39 -25.05 17.23
N GLY A 139 15.19 -25.03 16.66
CA GLY A 139 14.17 -24.07 17.10
C GLY A 139 12.81 -24.32 16.46
N VAL A 140 11.94 -23.33 16.60
CA VAL A 140 10.64 -23.31 15.98
C VAL A 140 10.50 -21.95 15.26
N CYS A 141 10.17 -21.96 13.98
CA CYS A 141 9.79 -20.79 13.23
C CYS A 141 8.29 -20.81 12.90
N PHE A 142 7.75 -19.68 12.52
CA PHE A 142 6.38 -19.60 12.02
C PHE A 142 6.33 -18.83 10.70
N ALA A 143 5.53 -19.37 9.78
CA ALA A 143 5.22 -18.80 8.47
C ALA A 143 3.94 -19.46 7.94
N ASN A 144 3.30 -18.88 6.94
CA ASN A 144 2.05 -19.38 6.37
C ASN A 144 0.99 -19.68 7.46
N GLY A 145 0.97 -18.87 8.53
CA GLY A 145 0.08 -19.03 9.67
C GLY A 145 0.26 -20.30 10.51
N ARG A 146 1.43 -20.95 10.45
CA ARG A 146 1.74 -22.20 11.15
C ARG A 146 3.12 -22.19 11.77
N GLY A 147 3.28 -22.94 12.86
CA GLY A 147 4.59 -23.22 13.45
C GLY A 147 5.27 -24.42 12.79
N TYR A 148 6.59 -24.34 12.63
CA TYR A 148 7.41 -25.40 12.06
C TYR A 148 8.66 -25.63 12.88
N SER A 149 9.00 -26.90 13.12
CA SER A 149 10.27 -27.27 13.73
C SER A 149 11.42 -27.03 12.74
N VAL A 150 12.50 -26.47 13.25
CA VAL A 150 13.75 -26.24 12.54
C VAL A 150 14.82 -27.11 13.20
N ALA A 151 15.40 -28.01 12.43
CA ALA A 151 16.47 -28.87 12.93
C ALA A 151 17.77 -28.09 13.09
N SER A 152 18.56 -28.42 14.09
CA SER A 152 19.95 -27.95 14.20
C SER A 152 20.82 -28.54 13.08
N GLY A 153 21.87 -27.83 12.75
CA GLY A 153 22.87 -28.33 11.81
C GLY A 153 24.15 -27.53 11.88
N ASP A 154 25.24 -28.24 11.71
CA ASP A 154 26.57 -27.65 11.55
C ASP A 154 26.81 -27.31 10.09
N ASN A 155 27.56 -26.23 9.86
CA ASN A 155 27.97 -25.81 8.51
C ASN A 155 26.80 -25.63 7.54
N MET A 156 25.69 -25.11 8.03
CA MET A 156 24.44 -25.02 7.28
C MET A 156 24.47 -24.00 6.14
N ALA A 157 25.29 -22.96 6.26
CA ALA A 157 25.40 -21.94 5.24
C ALA A 157 26.79 -21.28 5.26
N SER A 158 27.34 -21.01 4.09
CA SER A 158 28.61 -20.29 3.96
C SER A 158 28.39 -18.78 3.85
N VAL A 159 29.30 -18.02 4.46
CA VAL A 159 29.36 -16.55 4.34
C VAL A 159 30.28 -16.20 3.17
N PRO A 160 29.82 -15.43 2.17
CA PRO A 160 30.64 -15.10 1.02
C PRO A 160 31.88 -14.28 1.38
N SER A 161 32.94 -14.41 0.60
CA SER A 161 34.13 -13.58 0.69
C SER A 161 33.83 -12.16 0.22
N ASN A 162 34.36 -11.14 0.93
CA ASN A 162 34.27 -9.75 0.52
C ASN A 162 35.64 -9.24 0.05
N ILE A 163 35.82 -9.13 -1.24
CA ILE A 163 37.04 -8.63 -1.88
C ILE A 163 37.01 -7.12 -2.14
N SER A 164 35.92 -6.44 -1.80
CA SER A 164 35.77 -5.00 -2.01
C SER A 164 36.55 -4.19 -0.98
N ALA A 165 36.80 -2.92 -1.30
CA ALA A 165 37.46 -1.97 -0.39
C ALA A 165 36.53 -1.50 0.75
N GLY A 166 35.25 -1.76 0.68
CA GLY A 166 34.24 -1.41 1.70
C GLY A 166 33.67 -2.64 2.39
N SER A 167 33.02 -2.43 3.54
CA SER A 167 32.25 -3.49 4.19
C SER A 167 31.05 -3.90 3.36
N ALA A 168 30.73 -5.17 3.35
CA ALA A 168 29.53 -5.75 2.71
C ALA A 168 28.55 -6.23 3.79
N SER A 169 27.26 -6.21 3.45
CA SER A 169 26.20 -6.76 4.31
C SER A 169 25.48 -7.89 3.58
N VAL A 170 25.28 -9.01 4.27
CA VAL A 170 24.46 -10.14 3.82
C VAL A 170 23.51 -10.57 4.94
N VAL A 171 22.51 -11.37 4.61
CA VAL A 171 21.48 -11.78 5.57
C VAL A 171 21.45 -13.30 5.66
N ALA A 172 21.51 -13.85 6.87
CA ALA A 172 21.14 -15.22 7.13
C ALA A 172 19.62 -15.31 7.29
N TYR A 173 19.02 -16.27 6.62
CA TYR A 173 17.57 -16.45 6.58
C TYR A 173 17.18 -17.92 6.60
N LEU A 174 15.98 -18.22 7.09
CA LEU A 174 15.35 -19.52 6.98
C LEU A 174 14.47 -19.56 5.73
N TYR A 175 14.46 -20.66 5.04
CA TYR A 175 13.60 -20.92 3.89
C TYR A 175 13.04 -22.33 3.92
N LEU A 176 11.87 -22.54 3.35
CA LEU A 176 11.22 -23.83 3.27
C LEU A 176 11.76 -24.60 2.06
N ALA A 177 12.49 -25.67 2.32
CA ALA A 177 12.94 -26.65 1.32
C ALA A 177 12.02 -27.88 1.29
N ALA A 178 12.17 -28.76 0.33
CA ALA A 178 11.35 -29.98 0.20
C ALA A 178 11.35 -30.86 1.48
N ASN A 179 12.44 -30.86 2.23
CA ASN A 179 12.64 -31.66 3.44
C ASN A 179 12.63 -30.83 4.75
N GLY A 180 11.93 -29.70 4.76
CA GLY A 180 11.78 -28.83 5.93
C GLY A 180 12.54 -27.50 5.83
N TRP A 181 12.53 -26.76 6.92
CA TRP A 181 13.17 -25.47 7.00
C TRP A 181 14.69 -25.59 7.08
N LYS A 182 15.40 -24.80 6.27
CA LYS A 182 16.86 -24.74 6.16
C LYS A 182 17.34 -23.31 6.33
N MET A 183 18.63 -23.16 6.67
CA MET A 183 19.28 -21.85 6.70
C MET A 183 20.10 -21.64 5.42
N ALA A 184 20.10 -20.41 4.92
CA ALA A 184 21.03 -19.95 3.89
C ALA A 184 21.48 -18.51 4.20
N VAL A 185 22.49 -18.05 3.46
CA VAL A 185 23.00 -16.67 3.50
C VAL A 185 22.86 -16.09 2.10
N THR A 186 22.44 -14.83 2.00
CA THR A 186 22.35 -14.13 0.71
C THR A 186 23.75 -13.93 0.11
N ALA A 187 23.86 -13.88 -1.21
CA ALA A 187 25.05 -13.31 -1.83
C ALA A 187 25.13 -11.79 -1.55
N ILE A 188 26.34 -11.23 -1.69
CA ILE A 188 26.53 -9.77 -1.54
C ILE A 188 25.68 -9.03 -2.58
N GLY A 189 24.91 -8.04 -2.13
CA GLY A 189 24.02 -7.26 -2.98
C GLY A 189 22.69 -7.93 -3.35
N GLN A 190 22.44 -9.16 -2.88
CA GLN A 190 21.17 -9.84 -3.13
C GLN A 190 20.18 -9.66 -1.98
N ALA A 191 18.92 -9.50 -2.34
CA ALA A 191 17.82 -9.46 -1.37
C ALA A 191 17.51 -10.88 -0.83
N VAL A 192 16.90 -10.92 0.35
CA VAL A 192 16.35 -12.16 0.92
C VAL A 192 15.19 -12.63 0.02
N PRO A 193 15.12 -13.92 -0.34
CA PRO A 193 14.03 -14.46 -1.14
C PRO A 193 12.66 -14.22 -0.50
N VAL A 194 11.64 -14.04 -1.34
CA VAL A 194 10.24 -13.96 -0.90
C VAL A 194 9.87 -15.26 -0.17
N GLY A 195 9.16 -15.14 0.91
CA GLY A 195 8.76 -16.29 1.72
C GLY A 195 9.77 -16.72 2.77
N ALA A 196 10.98 -16.20 2.76
CA ALA A 196 12.01 -16.52 3.75
C ALA A 196 11.90 -15.68 5.03
N ILE A 197 12.45 -16.19 6.12
CA ILE A 197 12.45 -15.53 7.45
C ILE A 197 13.86 -15.00 7.72
N ARG A 198 14.03 -13.71 7.82
CA ARG A 198 15.31 -13.08 8.20
C ARG A 198 15.63 -13.38 9.65
N ILE A 199 16.85 -13.86 9.91
CA ILE A 199 17.25 -14.20 11.28
C ILE A 199 18.47 -13.43 11.78
N TYR A 200 19.47 -13.19 10.92
CA TYR A 200 20.67 -12.43 11.29
C TYR A 200 21.13 -11.53 10.14
N ASN A 201 21.57 -10.33 10.49
CA ASN A 201 22.38 -9.51 9.61
C ASN A 201 23.85 -9.82 9.85
N ILE A 202 24.62 -9.94 8.77
CA ILE A 202 26.03 -10.28 8.78
C ILE A 202 26.79 -9.16 8.09
N THR A 203 27.70 -8.52 8.81
CA THR A 203 28.57 -7.50 8.26
C THR A 203 29.96 -8.09 8.03
N ILE A 204 30.42 -8.09 6.78
CA ILE A 204 31.66 -8.64 6.32
C ILE A 204 32.61 -7.48 6.04
N PRO A 205 33.69 -7.29 6.82
CA PRO A 205 34.67 -6.23 6.58
C PRO A 205 35.32 -6.31 5.19
N ALA A 206 35.87 -5.19 4.75
CA ALA A 206 36.68 -5.14 3.53
C ALA A 206 37.84 -6.16 3.59
N GLY A 207 38.05 -6.89 2.51
CA GLY A 207 39.12 -7.88 2.40
C GLY A 207 38.96 -9.12 3.27
N SER A 208 37.83 -9.35 3.94
CA SER A 208 37.53 -10.58 4.68
C SER A 208 37.18 -11.70 3.68
N THR A 209 38.12 -12.59 3.45
CA THR A 209 38.06 -13.68 2.46
C THR A 209 38.35 -15.04 3.09
N ASP A 210 38.25 -16.09 2.31
CA ASP A 210 38.59 -17.45 2.74
C ASP A 210 40.06 -17.59 3.19
N LEU A 211 40.96 -16.77 2.64
CA LEU A 211 42.37 -16.75 3.01
C LEU A 211 42.67 -15.88 4.21
N THR A 212 42.00 -14.73 4.33
CA THR A 212 42.34 -13.72 5.35
C THR A 212 41.53 -13.87 6.64
N ASP A 213 40.32 -14.43 6.56
CA ASP A 213 39.40 -14.59 7.70
C ASP A 213 38.55 -15.87 7.58
N PRO A 214 39.21 -17.06 7.52
CA PRO A 214 38.49 -18.33 7.35
C PRO A 214 37.55 -18.64 8.51
N ASN A 215 37.83 -18.18 9.71
CA ASN A 215 37.04 -18.44 10.90
C ASN A 215 36.00 -17.33 11.18
N LEU A 216 35.76 -16.42 10.23
CA LEU A 216 34.84 -15.30 10.39
C LEU A 216 35.14 -14.43 11.64
N THR A 217 36.40 -14.36 12.09
CA THR A 217 36.78 -13.65 13.32
C THR A 217 36.34 -12.21 13.29
N ASN A 218 36.55 -11.53 12.16
CA ASN A 218 36.26 -10.11 11.97
C ASN A 218 34.83 -9.86 11.47
N VAL A 219 34.06 -10.89 11.15
CA VAL A 219 32.67 -10.77 10.68
C VAL A 219 31.74 -10.56 11.88
N THR A 220 30.88 -9.58 11.81
CA THR A 220 29.88 -9.32 12.84
C THR A 220 28.56 -9.98 12.47
N ILE A 221 27.95 -10.69 13.42
CA ILE A 221 26.65 -11.37 13.26
C ILE A 221 25.69 -10.73 14.27
N THR A 222 24.64 -10.07 13.78
CA THR A 222 23.65 -9.39 14.63
C THR A 222 22.29 -10.04 14.44
N SER A 223 21.66 -10.47 15.53
CA SER A 223 20.31 -11.05 15.49
C SER A 223 19.29 -10.01 15.11
N VAL A 224 18.46 -10.35 14.12
CA VAL A 224 17.28 -9.59 13.69
C VAL A 224 16.03 -10.47 13.73
N ARG A 225 16.10 -11.56 14.49
CA ARG A 225 14.98 -12.47 14.66
C ARG A 225 13.82 -11.74 15.33
N ARG A 226 12.66 -11.77 14.69
CA ARG A 226 11.41 -11.48 15.37
C ARG A 226 11.01 -12.71 16.17
N VAL A 227 11.05 -12.60 17.49
CA VAL A 227 10.76 -13.71 18.41
C VAL A 227 9.39 -13.50 19.02
N GLU A 228 8.48 -14.45 18.79
CA GLU A 228 7.08 -14.42 19.24
C GLU A 228 6.80 -15.65 20.10
N VAL A 229 7.14 -15.57 21.38
CA VAL A 229 7.05 -16.71 22.32
C VAL A 229 5.59 -17.14 22.51
N GLY A 230 4.65 -16.20 22.44
CA GLY A 230 3.22 -16.45 22.59
C GLY A 230 2.51 -17.04 21.37
N TYR A 231 3.22 -17.15 20.23
CA TYR A 231 2.63 -17.67 18.98
C TYR A 231 2.13 -19.12 19.14
N PRO A 232 0.95 -19.53 18.65
CA PRO A 232 0.00 -18.73 17.87
C PRO A 232 -1.09 -18.01 18.69
N GLN A 233 -1.10 -18.13 20.02
CA GLN A 233 -2.17 -17.61 20.87
C GLN A 233 -2.20 -16.09 20.90
N TYR A 234 -1.04 -15.47 20.92
CA TYR A 234 -0.87 -14.00 20.82
C TYR A 234 0.50 -13.66 20.22
N LEU A 235 0.62 -12.44 19.78
CA LEU A 235 1.89 -11.89 19.28
C LEU A 235 2.45 -10.92 20.31
N ASP A 236 3.72 -11.11 20.69
CA ASP A 236 4.44 -10.20 21.59
C ASP A 236 4.76 -8.87 20.89
N SER A 237 4.95 -8.94 19.58
CA SER A 237 5.24 -7.79 18.72
C SER A 237 4.37 -7.83 17.47
N PRO A 238 3.15 -7.29 17.51
CA PRO A 238 2.25 -7.24 16.36
C PRO A 238 2.93 -6.59 15.14
N VAL A 239 2.56 -7.04 13.96
CA VAL A 239 3.12 -6.49 12.71
C VAL A 239 2.51 -5.14 12.43
N ASN A 240 3.36 -4.11 12.41
CA ASN A 240 2.97 -2.77 11.99
C ASN A 240 3.31 -2.57 10.50
N GLN A 241 2.29 -2.26 9.70
CA GLN A 241 2.43 -2.01 8.28
C GLN A 241 2.08 -0.56 7.95
N PHE A 242 3.05 0.18 7.41
CA PHE A 242 2.81 1.50 6.84
C PHE A 242 2.32 1.36 5.40
N VAL A 243 1.23 2.05 5.09
CA VAL A 243 0.66 2.15 3.75
C VAL A 243 0.85 3.58 3.25
N SER A 244 1.64 3.72 2.20
CA SER A 244 1.83 5.01 1.54
C SER A 244 0.63 5.37 0.69
N ILE A 245 0.23 6.64 0.73
CA ILE A 245 -0.85 7.20 -0.06
C ILE A 245 -0.40 8.49 -0.75
N ASN A 246 -1.17 8.97 -1.71
CA ASN A 246 -0.95 10.31 -2.25
C ASN A 246 -1.17 11.35 -1.16
N ASN A 247 -0.31 12.36 -1.10
CA ASN A 247 -0.36 13.39 -0.08
C ASN A 247 -1.73 14.06 0.01
N LEU A 248 -2.26 14.10 1.22
CA LEU A 248 -3.48 14.80 1.58
C LEU A 248 -3.16 16.11 2.31
N SER A 249 -4.11 17.03 2.31
CA SER A 249 -3.95 18.33 3.00
C SER A 249 -3.90 18.20 4.53
N ALA A 250 -4.46 17.13 5.09
CA ALA A 250 -4.43 16.81 6.52
C ALA A 250 -4.63 15.29 6.74
N ASN A 251 -4.44 14.85 7.98
CA ASN A 251 -4.54 13.43 8.38
C ASN A 251 -5.92 13.03 8.95
N ASP A 252 -6.95 13.83 8.72
CA ASP A 252 -8.33 13.68 9.20
C ASP A 252 -9.21 12.80 8.28
N TYR A 253 -8.61 12.03 7.41
CA TYR A 253 -9.30 11.12 6.51
C TYR A 253 -9.79 9.85 7.22
N ARG A 254 -10.84 9.25 6.67
CA ARG A 254 -11.34 7.94 7.08
C ARG A 254 -10.55 6.85 6.35
N VAL A 255 -10.20 5.80 7.07
CA VAL A 255 -9.61 4.58 6.52
C VAL A 255 -10.57 3.43 6.79
N ASP A 256 -11.04 2.80 5.73
CA ASP A 256 -11.76 1.53 5.78
C ASP A 256 -10.80 0.44 5.31
N ILE A 257 -10.68 -0.65 6.08
CA ILE A 257 -9.82 -1.79 5.79
C ILE A 257 -10.60 -3.09 5.90
N ASP A 258 -10.32 -4.02 5.00
CA ASP A 258 -10.90 -5.37 5.00
C ASP A 258 -9.84 -6.41 4.70
N VAL A 259 -9.97 -7.61 5.27
CA VAL A 259 -9.14 -8.77 4.96
C VAL A 259 -9.73 -9.47 3.74
N VAL A 260 -8.95 -9.58 2.66
CA VAL A 260 -9.33 -10.29 1.43
C VAL A 260 -9.01 -11.77 1.55
N SER A 261 -7.81 -12.09 2.04
CA SER A 261 -7.35 -13.46 2.28
C SER A 261 -6.30 -13.50 3.38
N ALA A 262 -6.12 -14.65 4.01
CA ALA A 262 -5.09 -14.89 5.00
C ALA A 262 -4.80 -16.39 5.08
N ASP A 263 -3.55 -16.74 5.38
CA ASP A 263 -3.12 -18.13 5.60
C ASP A 263 -3.10 -18.48 7.08
N GLY A 264 -3.61 -19.66 7.41
CA GLY A 264 -3.51 -20.27 8.74
C GLY A 264 -4.60 -19.83 9.71
N ALA A 265 -4.28 -18.99 10.69
CA ALA A 265 -5.22 -18.59 11.73
C ALA A 265 -6.36 -17.72 11.16
N PRO A 266 -7.56 -17.76 11.79
CA PRO A 266 -8.63 -16.86 11.42
C PRO A 266 -8.18 -15.40 11.50
N CYS A 267 -8.41 -14.65 10.46
CA CYS A 267 -8.09 -13.24 10.38
C CYS A 267 -9.26 -12.50 9.73
N ASP A 268 -9.87 -11.62 10.48
CA ASP A 268 -10.95 -10.75 10.04
C ASP A 268 -10.57 -9.28 10.28
N ARG A 269 -11.45 -8.36 9.93
CA ARG A 269 -11.24 -6.93 10.16
C ARG A 269 -10.89 -6.57 11.61
N LYS A 270 -11.33 -7.35 12.60
CA LYS A 270 -11.06 -7.07 14.03
C LYS A 270 -9.60 -7.32 14.41
N ALA A 271 -8.90 -8.12 13.61
CA ALA A 271 -7.46 -8.33 13.76
C ALA A 271 -6.60 -7.15 13.26
N LEU A 272 -7.22 -6.14 12.64
CA LEU A 272 -6.54 -4.99 12.05
C LEU A 272 -6.92 -3.71 12.81
N ASN A 273 -5.92 -3.02 13.37
CA ASN A 273 -6.09 -1.76 14.08
C ASN A 273 -5.35 -0.63 13.38
N ILE A 274 -6.01 0.51 13.15
CA ILE A 274 -5.34 1.71 12.67
C ILE A 274 -4.58 2.36 13.83
N VAL A 275 -3.25 2.36 13.75
CA VAL A 275 -2.37 2.86 14.83
C VAL A 275 -2.07 4.35 14.64
N SER A 276 -1.87 4.79 13.40
CA SER A 276 -1.55 6.19 13.11
C SER A 276 -2.01 6.60 11.72
N ARG A 277 -2.17 7.92 11.53
CA ARG A 277 -2.43 8.56 10.24
C ARG A 277 -1.48 9.73 10.05
N ALA A 278 -0.93 9.84 8.83
CA ALA A 278 -0.11 10.96 8.37
C ALA A 278 -0.66 11.48 7.05
N THR A 279 -0.24 12.63 6.59
CA THR A 279 -0.69 13.18 5.31
C THR A 279 -0.31 12.32 4.10
N ASN A 280 0.75 11.54 4.22
CA ASN A 280 1.31 10.67 3.17
C ASN A 280 1.06 9.17 3.41
N GLY A 281 0.26 8.80 4.40
CA GLY A 281 0.02 7.40 4.71
C GLY A 281 -0.61 7.14 6.06
N PHE A 282 -0.87 5.89 6.32
CA PHE A 282 -1.35 5.41 7.62
C PHE A 282 -0.63 4.12 8.00
N THR A 283 -0.59 3.85 9.29
CA THR A 283 -0.08 2.60 9.82
C THR A 283 -1.21 1.81 10.43
N PHE A 284 -1.28 0.54 10.11
CA PHE A 284 -2.13 -0.39 10.84
C PHE A 284 -1.32 -1.54 11.40
N GLU A 285 -1.85 -2.15 12.43
CA GLU A 285 -1.29 -3.26 13.17
C GLU A 285 -2.11 -4.52 12.92
N LEU A 286 -1.42 -5.64 12.66
CA LEU A 286 -2.02 -6.97 12.58
C LEU A 286 -1.83 -7.71 13.91
N ALA A 287 -2.93 -7.99 14.60
CA ALA A 287 -2.94 -8.71 15.87
C ALA A 287 -3.32 -10.21 15.73
N SER A 288 -3.25 -10.78 14.52
CA SER A 288 -3.53 -12.19 14.26
C SER A 288 -2.25 -12.98 14.00
N ALA A 289 -2.26 -14.27 14.32
CA ALA A 289 -1.20 -15.23 13.97
C ALA A 289 -1.22 -15.65 12.49
N ALA A 290 -2.17 -15.16 11.69
CA ALA A 290 -2.23 -15.41 10.25
C ALA A 290 -1.02 -14.81 9.52
N ASP A 291 -0.64 -15.42 8.40
CA ASP A 291 0.40 -14.94 7.47
C ASP A 291 -0.21 -14.67 6.09
N ASN A 292 0.57 -14.04 5.20
CA ASN A 292 0.14 -13.69 3.84
C ASN A 292 -1.24 -12.99 3.85
N VAL A 293 -1.43 -12.08 4.80
CA VAL A 293 -2.70 -11.38 4.95
C VAL A 293 -2.81 -10.31 3.88
N LEU A 294 -3.68 -10.54 2.91
CA LEU A 294 -4.01 -9.54 1.89
C LEU A 294 -5.09 -8.62 2.43
N VAL A 295 -4.74 -7.36 2.61
CA VAL A 295 -5.62 -6.32 3.13
C VAL A 295 -5.97 -5.36 2.01
N ARG A 296 -7.26 -5.14 1.78
CA ARG A 296 -7.76 -4.05 0.95
C ARG A 296 -8.06 -2.86 1.81
N TYR A 297 -7.65 -1.68 1.36
CA TYR A 297 -7.95 -0.42 2.04
C TYR A 297 -8.64 0.56 1.11
N ARG A 298 -9.48 1.39 1.71
CA ARG A 298 -10.09 2.55 1.08
C ARG A 298 -9.92 3.76 1.99
N ILE A 299 -9.46 4.86 1.41
CA ILE A 299 -9.36 6.14 2.10
C ILE A 299 -10.41 7.06 1.52
N SER A 300 -11.10 7.77 2.40
CA SER A 300 -12.02 8.81 2.02
C SER A 300 -11.77 10.07 2.85
N LYS A 301 -11.68 11.21 2.17
CA LYS A 301 -11.58 12.52 2.78
C LYS A 301 -12.52 13.47 2.09
N LEU A 302 -13.25 14.25 2.89
CA LEU A 302 -13.96 15.43 2.42
C LEU A 302 -12.97 16.58 2.38
N ASN A 303 -12.77 17.18 1.23
CA ASN A 303 -12.04 18.44 1.13
C ASN A 303 -12.93 19.56 1.64
N ASN A 304 -12.59 20.10 2.80
CA ASN A 304 -13.16 21.34 3.29
C ASN A 304 -12.47 22.54 2.65
#